data_899e51cdab545f8d2452539b96af3dba
#
_entry.id   899e51cdab545f8d2452539b96af3dba
#
_cell.length_a   1.000
_cell.length_b   1.000
_cell.length_c   1.000
_cell.angle_alpha   90.00
_cell.angle_beta   90.00
_cell.angle_gamma   90.00
#
_symmetry.space_group_name_H-M   'P 1'
#
loop_
_entity.id
_entity.type
_entity.pdbx_description
1 polymer ?
#
loop_
_entity_poly.entity_id
_entity_poly.type
_entity_poly.pdbx_seq_one_letter_code
_entity_poly.pdbx_strand_id
1 'polypeptide(L)'
;KEIDRAIRDLRLRGIQMYSDVNGMPLDAEALYPIYEKMERYNLPILIHPKRSPALPDYPGEENSRYRAWTKLGWPVASSMAMFRLVYGGVMERFPNLKIVTHHCGGVIPYLAGRMEWNDDFNEMRMGHKDILSPHKPLEYFRRMYYDTANNGYPAGLRCGMDFAGIGKLVFATDLPFCNQKGLRLIRDSIAAVDALDLAPGDRRKVFQSNAVDLFRLPLSTF
;
A
#
# COMPACT_ATOMS: atom_id res chain seq x y z
N LYS A 1 14.49 6.04 -18.27
CA LYS A 1 14.13 6.06 -19.70
C LYS A 1 12.71 5.51 -19.92
N GLU A 2 12.37 4.26 -19.47
CA GLU A 2 11.03 3.68 -19.68
C GLU A 2 9.92 4.43 -18.90
N ILE A 3 10.17 4.87 -17.67
CA ILE A 3 9.22 5.72 -16.93
C ILE A 3 8.89 7.01 -17.70
N ASP A 4 9.90 7.63 -18.33
CA ASP A 4 9.66 8.85 -19.12
C ASP A 4 8.75 8.58 -20.30
N ARG A 5 9.01 7.48 -21.03
CA ARG A 5 8.16 7.05 -22.14
C ARG A 5 6.73 6.74 -21.68
N ALA A 6 6.59 5.98 -20.60
CA ALA A 6 5.29 5.62 -20.04
C ALA A 6 4.45 6.86 -19.66
N ILE A 7 5.07 7.83 -19.01
CA ILE A 7 4.34 8.99 -18.49
C ILE A 7 4.16 10.07 -19.57
N ARG A 8 5.21 10.39 -20.34
CA ARG A 8 5.16 11.49 -21.33
C ARG A 8 4.50 11.08 -22.63
N ASP A 9 4.90 9.92 -23.18
CA ASP A 9 4.46 9.49 -24.50
C ASP A 9 3.14 8.72 -24.43
N LEU A 10 3.02 7.77 -23.49
CA LEU A 10 1.82 6.96 -23.29
C LEU A 10 0.80 7.58 -22.32
N ARG A 11 1.15 8.67 -21.63
CA ARG A 11 0.30 9.40 -20.70
C ARG A 11 -0.22 8.53 -19.53
N LEU A 12 0.55 7.51 -19.13
CA LEU A 12 0.22 6.71 -17.94
C LEU A 12 0.33 7.58 -16.68
N ARG A 13 -0.48 7.25 -15.67
CA ARG A 13 -0.65 8.07 -14.47
C ARG A 13 -0.04 7.47 -13.21
N GLY A 14 0.87 6.53 -13.36
CA GLY A 14 1.58 5.89 -12.26
C GLY A 14 2.38 4.70 -12.78
N ILE A 15 3.10 4.07 -11.88
CA ILE A 15 3.78 2.80 -12.13
C ILE A 15 3.40 1.79 -11.04
N GLN A 16 3.49 0.51 -11.34
CA GLN A 16 3.38 -0.55 -10.35
C GLN A 16 4.77 -1.16 -10.10
N MET A 17 5.04 -1.43 -8.83
CA MET A 17 6.19 -2.22 -8.39
C MET A 17 5.69 -3.40 -7.54
N TYR A 18 6.45 -4.49 -7.53
CA TYR A 18 6.21 -5.55 -6.56
C TYR A 18 6.83 -5.20 -5.20
N SER A 19 6.47 -5.96 -4.16
CA SER A 19 7.01 -5.82 -2.80
C SER A 19 8.52 -6.10 -2.70
N ASP A 20 9.09 -6.66 -3.74
CA ASP A 20 10.53 -6.78 -4.01
C ASP A 20 10.84 -6.68 -5.50
N VAL A 21 12.03 -6.30 -5.86
CA VAL A 21 12.55 -6.31 -7.24
C VAL A 21 13.63 -7.38 -7.35
N ASN A 22 13.28 -8.56 -7.84
CA ASN A 22 14.18 -9.73 -7.93
C ASN A 22 14.86 -10.08 -6.59
N GLY A 23 14.10 -10.05 -5.50
CA GLY A 23 14.59 -10.28 -4.15
C GLY A 23 15.23 -9.05 -3.48
N MET A 24 15.40 -7.95 -4.21
CA MET A 24 15.90 -6.70 -3.65
C MET A 24 14.77 -5.97 -2.92
N PRO A 25 14.97 -5.57 -1.65
CA PRO A 25 13.96 -4.83 -0.89
C PRO A 25 13.79 -3.41 -1.44
N LEU A 26 12.62 -2.81 -1.19
CA LEU A 26 12.26 -1.52 -1.76
C LEU A 26 13.04 -0.32 -1.16
N ASP A 27 13.72 -0.47 -0.07
CA ASP A 27 14.62 0.54 0.50
C ASP A 27 16.05 0.52 -0.08
N ALA A 28 16.34 -0.38 -1.02
CA ALA A 28 17.65 -0.43 -1.66
C ALA A 28 17.94 0.84 -2.48
N GLU A 29 19.12 1.43 -2.31
CA GLU A 29 19.53 2.66 -2.99
C GLU A 29 19.50 2.56 -4.52
N ALA A 30 19.68 1.36 -5.07
CA ALA A 30 19.55 1.11 -6.51
C ALA A 30 18.17 1.50 -7.07
N LEU A 31 17.14 1.60 -6.24
CA LEU A 31 15.79 2.00 -6.61
C LEU A 31 15.54 3.53 -6.48
N TYR A 32 16.43 4.28 -5.84
CA TYR A 32 16.27 5.72 -5.65
C TYR A 32 16.04 6.51 -6.94
N PRO A 33 16.67 6.20 -8.07
CA PRO A 33 16.37 6.89 -9.33
C PRO A 33 14.93 6.74 -9.81
N ILE A 34 14.23 5.66 -9.41
CA ILE A 34 12.80 5.46 -9.67
C ILE A 34 11.99 6.39 -8.79
N TYR A 35 12.29 6.45 -7.49
CA TYR A 35 11.58 7.28 -6.52
C TYR A 35 11.72 8.76 -6.84
N GLU A 36 12.95 9.24 -7.10
CA GLU A 36 13.21 10.60 -7.52
C GLU A 36 12.41 10.98 -8.77
N LYS A 37 12.35 10.09 -9.74
CA LYS A 37 11.62 10.33 -10.99
C LYS A 37 10.11 10.42 -10.75
N MET A 38 9.55 9.50 -9.97
CA MET A 38 8.11 9.47 -9.68
C MET A 38 7.69 10.65 -8.80
N GLU A 39 8.51 11.04 -7.84
CA GLU A 39 8.30 12.26 -7.05
C GLU A 39 8.28 13.50 -7.94
N ARG A 40 9.24 13.63 -8.86
CA ARG A 40 9.31 14.75 -9.83
C ARG A 40 8.08 14.81 -10.76
N TYR A 41 7.57 13.67 -11.19
CA TYR A 41 6.30 13.60 -11.95
C TYR A 41 5.08 13.87 -11.08
N ASN A 42 5.22 13.80 -9.78
CA ASN A 42 4.12 13.90 -8.80
C ASN A 42 3.02 12.87 -9.08
N LEU A 43 3.41 11.65 -9.43
CA LEU A 43 2.54 10.51 -9.74
C LEU A 43 2.86 9.33 -8.82
N PRO A 44 1.87 8.45 -8.53
CA PRO A 44 2.03 7.40 -7.55
C PRO A 44 2.82 6.19 -8.08
N ILE A 45 3.43 5.50 -7.11
CA ILE A 45 3.88 4.12 -7.24
C ILE A 45 2.88 3.23 -6.50
N LEU A 46 2.33 2.23 -7.20
CA LEU A 46 1.45 1.22 -6.62
C LEU A 46 2.30 0.01 -6.24
N ILE A 47 2.21 -0.45 -4.99
CA ILE A 47 2.98 -1.60 -4.51
C ILE A 47 2.08 -2.81 -4.40
N HIS A 48 2.32 -3.80 -5.27
CA HIS A 48 1.62 -5.08 -5.27
C HIS A 48 2.46 -6.14 -4.56
N PRO A 49 1.87 -6.99 -3.71
CA PRO A 49 2.60 -8.05 -3.04
C PRO A 49 3.14 -9.09 -4.02
N LYS A 50 4.27 -9.69 -3.65
CA LYS A 50 4.87 -10.82 -4.34
C LYS A 50 5.33 -11.85 -3.31
N ARG A 51 4.83 -13.07 -3.44
CA ARG A 51 5.30 -14.24 -2.72
C ARG A 51 5.00 -15.47 -3.57
N SER A 52 6.00 -16.31 -3.77
CA SER A 52 5.86 -17.56 -4.53
C SER A 52 5.22 -18.66 -3.70
N PRO A 53 4.39 -19.55 -4.30
CA PRO A 53 3.96 -20.79 -3.65
C PRO A 53 5.13 -21.72 -3.31
N ALA A 54 6.26 -21.62 -4.03
CA ALA A 54 7.47 -22.39 -3.76
C ALA A 54 8.25 -21.93 -2.51
N LEU A 55 7.85 -20.81 -1.89
CA LEU A 55 8.44 -20.38 -0.62
C LEU A 55 7.67 -21.05 0.52
N PRO A 56 8.29 -21.97 1.30
CA PRO A 56 7.61 -22.69 2.36
C PRO A 56 7.08 -21.77 3.46
N ASP A 57 6.05 -22.20 4.18
CA ASP A 57 5.50 -21.47 5.32
C ASP A 57 6.30 -21.78 6.60
N TYR A 58 6.87 -22.99 6.69
CA TYR A 58 7.74 -23.45 7.79
C TYR A 58 9.03 -24.06 7.26
N PRO A 59 10.15 -23.98 8.00
CA PRO A 59 11.46 -24.47 7.54
C PRO A 59 11.53 -25.94 7.11
N GLY A 60 10.61 -26.78 7.59
CA GLY A 60 10.55 -28.22 7.25
C GLY A 60 9.64 -28.55 6.06
N GLU A 61 9.13 -27.57 5.36
CA GLU A 61 8.24 -27.76 4.22
C GLU A 61 8.96 -27.45 2.91
N GLU A 62 8.56 -28.09 1.82
CA GLU A 62 9.07 -27.80 0.48
C GLU A 62 8.38 -26.60 -0.16
N ASN A 63 7.09 -26.40 0.12
CA ASN A 63 6.24 -25.39 -0.50
C ASN A 63 5.21 -24.84 0.51
N SER A 64 4.67 -23.67 0.21
CA SER A 64 3.54 -23.09 0.95
C SER A 64 2.29 -23.96 0.79
N ARG A 65 1.58 -24.22 1.90
CA ARG A 65 0.37 -25.05 1.93
C ARG A 65 -0.89 -24.22 2.01
N TYR A 66 -2.01 -24.83 1.64
CA TYR A 66 -3.36 -24.25 1.77
C TYR A 66 -3.52 -22.88 1.10
N ARG A 67 -2.65 -22.56 0.16
CA ARG A 67 -2.54 -21.21 -0.45
C ARG A 67 -2.26 -20.11 0.59
N ALA A 68 -1.53 -20.40 1.65
CA ALA A 68 -1.14 -19.43 2.66
C ALA A 68 -0.32 -18.28 2.03
N TRP A 69 0.46 -18.59 0.97
CA TRP A 69 1.24 -17.61 0.23
C TRP A 69 0.42 -16.43 -0.32
N THR A 70 -0.87 -16.63 -0.71
CA THR A 70 -1.75 -15.53 -1.12
C THR A 70 -2.58 -14.98 0.04
N LYS A 71 -3.15 -15.88 0.87
CA LYS A 71 -4.12 -15.50 1.91
C LYS A 71 -3.49 -14.66 3.03
N LEU A 72 -2.28 -15.01 3.43
CA LEU A 72 -1.51 -14.35 4.49
C LEU A 72 -0.21 -13.76 3.94
N GLY A 73 0.48 -14.51 3.09
CA GLY A 73 1.80 -14.14 2.60
C GLY A 73 1.82 -12.84 1.81
N TRP A 74 0.81 -12.58 0.97
CA TRP A 74 0.73 -11.34 0.21
C TRP A 74 0.48 -10.11 1.10
N PRO A 75 -0.53 -10.06 2.00
CA PRO A 75 -0.67 -8.95 2.93
C PRO A 75 0.58 -8.70 3.78
N VAL A 76 1.27 -9.76 4.23
CA VAL A 76 2.53 -9.64 4.98
C VAL A 76 3.65 -9.08 4.09
N ALA A 77 3.76 -9.52 2.83
CA ALA A 77 4.76 -9.00 1.89
C ALA A 77 4.56 -7.50 1.60
N SER A 78 3.31 -7.06 1.38
CA SER A 78 2.97 -5.63 1.26
C SER A 78 3.40 -4.85 2.50
N SER A 79 3.07 -5.38 3.68
CA SER A 79 3.41 -4.75 4.96
C SER A 79 4.93 -4.64 5.15
N MET A 80 5.69 -5.68 4.80
CA MET A 80 7.15 -5.65 4.86
C MET A 80 7.74 -4.63 3.89
N ALA A 81 7.19 -4.51 2.69
CA ALA A 81 7.61 -3.49 1.73
C ALA A 81 7.37 -2.07 2.27
N MET A 82 6.18 -1.82 2.82
CA MET A 82 5.86 -0.54 3.48
C MET A 82 6.82 -0.27 4.66
N PHE A 83 7.04 -1.27 5.50
CA PHE A 83 7.94 -1.18 6.65
C PHE A 83 9.34 -0.76 6.20
N ARG A 84 9.90 -1.44 5.19
CA ARG A 84 11.23 -1.12 4.66
C ARG A 84 11.30 0.28 4.06
N LEU A 85 10.29 0.75 3.33
CA LEU A 85 10.23 2.12 2.81
C LEU A 85 10.25 3.19 3.93
N VAL A 86 9.61 2.90 5.05
CA VAL A 86 9.55 3.83 6.20
C VAL A 86 10.83 3.74 7.03
N TYR A 87 11.16 2.58 7.56
CA TYR A 87 12.30 2.40 8.48
C TYR A 87 13.65 2.58 7.77
N GLY A 88 13.75 2.23 6.50
CA GLY A 88 14.93 2.48 5.66
C GLY A 88 15.08 3.92 5.17
N GLY A 89 14.19 4.84 5.61
CA GLY A 89 14.31 6.28 5.34
C GLY A 89 13.93 6.74 3.93
N VAL A 90 13.34 5.88 3.10
CA VAL A 90 12.91 6.27 1.73
C VAL A 90 11.85 7.35 1.78
N MET A 91 10.86 7.22 2.68
CA MET A 91 9.77 8.19 2.82
C MET A 91 10.23 9.54 3.42
N GLU A 92 11.37 9.57 4.09
CA GLU A 92 12.04 10.80 4.52
C GLU A 92 12.81 11.44 3.37
N ARG A 93 13.62 10.64 2.67
CA ARG A 93 14.44 11.10 1.56
C ARG A 93 13.64 11.64 0.40
N PHE A 94 12.46 11.08 0.15
CA PHE A 94 11.53 11.48 -0.91
C PHE A 94 10.19 11.92 -0.30
N PRO A 95 10.13 13.13 0.29
CA PRO A 95 8.99 13.55 1.12
C PRO A 95 7.67 13.71 0.35
N ASN A 96 7.71 13.93 -0.97
CA ASN A 96 6.53 14.07 -1.82
C ASN A 96 6.21 12.79 -2.60
N LEU A 97 6.96 11.69 -2.36
CA LEU A 97 6.71 10.41 -3.01
C LEU A 97 5.33 9.88 -2.61
N LYS A 98 4.53 9.53 -3.60
CA LYS A 98 3.19 8.98 -3.44
C LYS A 98 3.22 7.46 -3.57
N ILE A 99 2.90 6.76 -2.50
CA ILE A 99 2.81 5.30 -2.48
C ILE A 99 1.35 4.90 -2.30
N VAL A 100 0.85 4.00 -3.15
CA VAL A 100 -0.42 3.29 -2.98
C VAL A 100 -0.13 1.86 -2.57
N THR A 101 -0.72 1.42 -1.48
CA THR A 101 -0.54 0.06 -0.96
C THR A 101 -1.76 -0.78 -1.29
N HIS A 102 -1.54 -1.94 -1.90
CA HIS A 102 -2.61 -2.88 -2.19
C HIS A 102 -3.12 -3.58 -0.91
N HIS A 103 -4.36 -4.09 -0.99
CA HIS A 103 -5.03 -4.84 0.08
C HIS A 103 -5.11 -4.05 1.39
N CYS A 104 -5.49 -2.76 1.27
CA CYS A 104 -5.69 -1.86 2.41
C CYS A 104 -4.46 -1.75 3.33
N GLY A 105 -3.24 -1.81 2.76
CA GLY A 105 -1.99 -1.73 3.53
C GLY A 105 -1.61 -3.00 4.28
N GLY A 106 -2.21 -4.13 3.89
CA GLY A 106 -1.90 -5.43 4.51
C GLY A 106 -2.25 -5.45 6.00
N VAL A 107 -1.24 -5.67 6.85
CA VAL A 107 -1.42 -5.73 8.31
C VAL A 107 -0.92 -4.48 9.04
N ILE A 108 -0.37 -3.48 8.34
CA ILE A 108 0.17 -2.27 8.96
C ILE A 108 -0.88 -1.53 9.82
N PRO A 109 -2.11 -1.25 9.33
CA PRO A 109 -3.10 -0.56 10.14
C PRO A 109 -3.43 -1.30 11.44
N TYR A 110 -3.55 -2.62 11.37
CA TYR A 110 -3.85 -3.46 12.53
C TYR A 110 -2.70 -3.50 13.55
N LEU A 111 -1.45 -3.50 13.08
CA LEU A 111 -0.25 -3.60 13.93
C LEU A 111 0.31 -2.25 14.38
N ALA A 112 -0.34 -1.14 14.07
CA ALA A 112 0.16 0.21 14.35
C ALA A 112 0.59 0.41 15.81
N GLY A 113 -0.27 0.06 16.76
CA GLY A 113 0.05 0.18 18.19
C GLY A 113 1.19 -0.73 18.64
N ARG A 114 1.32 -1.92 18.02
CA ARG A 114 2.46 -2.82 18.29
C ARG A 114 3.79 -2.22 17.82
N MET A 115 3.80 -1.61 16.63
CA MET A 115 5.00 -0.97 16.10
C MET A 115 5.42 0.20 16.99
N GLU A 116 4.51 1.12 17.29
CA GLU A 116 4.78 2.28 18.13
C GLU A 116 5.32 1.88 19.52
N TRP A 117 4.67 0.88 20.14
CA TRP A 117 5.16 0.38 21.44
C TRP A 117 6.56 -0.24 21.35
N ASN A 118 6.85 -1.01 20.30
CA ASN A 118 8.18 -1.60 20.13
C ASN A 118 9.25 -0.54 19.88
N ASP A 119 8.95 0.51 19.12
CA ASP A 119 9.90 1.60 18.86
C ASP A 119 10.23 2.34 20.17
N ASP A 120 9.22 2.71 20.96
CA ASP A 120 9.41 3.36 22.26
C ASP A 120 10.19 2.46 23.23
N PHE A 121 9.89 1.15 23.28
CA PHE A 121 10.57 0.18 24.14
C PHE A 121 12.03 -0.01 23.71
N ASN A 122 12.31 -0.11 22.43
CA ASN A 122 13.67 -0.28 21.91
C ASN A 122 14.51 0.98 22.15
N GLU A 123 13.95 2.18 21.90
CA GLU A 123 14.62 3.43 22.20
C GLU A 123 15.01 3.52 23.70
N MET A 124 14.07 3.17 24.60
CA MET A 124 14.32 3.14 26.04
C MET A 124 15.40 2.13 26.44
N ARG A 125 15.39 0.92 25.84
CA ARG A 125 16.27 -0.19 26.22
C ARG A 125 17.65 -0.12 25.56
N MET A 126 17.70 0.27 24.29
CA MET A 126 18.90 0.24 23.46
C MET A 126 19.58 1.60 23.31
N GLY A 127 18.88 2.68 23.66
CA GLY A 127 19.38 4.05 23.55
C GLY A 127 19.47 4.59 22.12
N HIS A 128 18.85 3.89 21.15
CA HIS A 128 18.79 4.34 19.75
C HIS A 128 17.45 3.95 19.10
N LYS A 129 17.12 4.63 18.03
CA LYS A 129 15.94 4.34 17.20
C LYS A 129 16.30 3.36 16.09
N ASP A 130 15.37 2.46 15.76
CA ASP A 130 15.52 1.54 14.63
C ASP A 130 15.23 2.21 13.28
N ILE A 131 14.55 3.36 13.29
CA ILE A 131 14.18 4.11 12.08
C ILE A 131 15.29 5.09 11.68
N LEU A 132 15.59 5.14 10.38
CA LEU A 132 16.52 6.10 9.77
C LEU A 132 15.86 7.46 9.44
N SER A 133 14.94 7.92 10.28
CA SER A 133 14.16 9.13 10.06
C SER A 133 13.88 9.87 11.36
N PRO A 134 13.74 11.21 11.34
CA PRO A 134 13.56 12.01 12.56
C PRO A 134 12.14 11.91 13.14
N HIS A 135 11.15 11.58 12.32
CA HIS A 135 9.75 11.50 12.73
C HIS A 135 9.34 10.09 13.14
N LYS A 136 8.19 9.97 13.81
CA LYS A 136 7.64 8.66 14.20
C LYS A 136 7.22 7.86 12.96
N PRO A 137 7.45 6.53 12.93
CA PRO A 137 7.11 5.67 11.79
C PRO A 137 5.67 5.81 11.32
N LEU A 138 4.71 5.91 12.26
CA LEU A 138 3.29 6.00 11.91
C LEU A 138 2.94 7.25 11.11
N GLU A 139 3.67 8.35 11.26
CA GLU A 139 3.48 9.57 10.45
C GLU A 139 3.76 9.29 8.97
N TYR A 140 4.80 8.54 8.67
CA TYR A 140 5.15 8.15 7.29
C TYR A 140 4.15 7.16 6.70
N PHE A 141 3.73 6.14 7.47
CA PHE A 141 2.70 5.22 6.99
C PHE A 141 1.39 5.95 6.66
N ARG A 142 0.96 6.90 7.48
CA ARG A 142 -0.26 7.71 7.23
C ARG A 142 -0.16 8.64 6.03
N ARG A 143 1.03 8.90 5.50
CA ARG A 143 1.20 9.64 4.23
C ARG A 143 0.89 8.79 3.00
N MET A 144 0.97 7.47 3.09
CA MET A 144 0.65 6.54 2.01
C MET A 144 -0.85 6.51 1.72
N TYR A 145 -1.22 6.01 0.55
CA TYR A 145 -2.60 5.75 0.15
C TYR A 145 -2.90 4.26 0.27
N TYR A 146 -4.14 3.94 0.58
CA TYR A 146 -4.62 2.60 0.88
C TYR A 146 -5.77 2.27 -0.06
N ASP A 147 -5.68 1.17 -0.79
CA ASP A 147 -6.79 0.78 -1.64
C ASP A 147 -7.89 0.06 -0.83
N THR A 148 -9.06 -0.12 -1.46
CA THR A 148 -10.17 -0.85 -0.84
C THR A 148 -10.22 -2.33 -1.26
N ALA A 149 -9.19 -2.86 -1.91
CA ALA A 149 -9.13 -4.22 -2.43
C ALA A 149 -8.91 -5.27 -1.33
N ASN A 150 -9.81 -5.30 -0.34
CA ASN A 150 -9.75 -6.24 0.78
C ASN A 150 -10.89 -7.28 0.72
N ASN A 151 -11.25 -7.68 -0.51
CA ASN A 151 -12.22 -8.74 -0.81
C ASN A 151 -13.60 -8.54 -0.17
N GLY A 152 -14.03 -7.29 0.03
CA GLY A 152 -15.35 -6.96 0.51
C GLY A 152 -15.57 -7.12 2.03
N TYR A 153 -14.51 -7.04 2.86
CA TYR A 153 -14.63 -7.16 4.30
C TYR A 153 -14.63 -5.79 5.01
N PRO A 154 -15.80 -5.29 5.49
CA PRO A 154 -15.93 -3.92 6.00
C PRO A 154 -15.05 -3.62 7.22
N ALA A 155 -14.87 -4.58 8.14
CA ALA A 155 -14.07 -4.37 9.34
C ALA A 155 -12.60 -4.08 9.02
N GLY A 156 -12.03 -4.76 8.01
CA GLY A 156 -10.68 -4.47 7.53
C GLY A 156 -10.55 -3.08 6.89
N LEU A 157 -11.56 -2.66 6.11
CA LEU A 157 -11.60 -1.31 5.54
C LEU A 157 -11.73 -0.24 6.62
N ARG A 158 -12.53 -0.48 7.67
CA ARG A 158 -12.65 0.44 8.81
C ARG A 158 -11.31 0.62 9.51
N CYS A 159 -10.60 -0.48 9.77
CA CYS A 159 -9.27 -0.42 10.37
C CYS A 159 -8.30 0.44 9.53
N GLY A 160 -8.26 0.23 8.21
CA GLY A 160 -7.45 1.05 7.31
C GLY A 160 -7.87 2.52 7.26
N MET A 161 -9.18 2.78 7.24
CA MET A 161 -9.74 4.12 7.26
C MET A 161 -9.41 4.88 8.55
N ASP A 162 -9.60 4.24 9.69
CA ASP A 162 -9.34 4.85 11.01
C ASP A 162 -7.85 5.14 11.18
N PHE A 163 -7.00 4.29 10.60
CA PHE A 163 -5.55 4.49 10.63
C PHE A 163 -5.07 5.61 9.70
N ALA A 164 -5.49 5.60 8.42
CA ALA A 164 -4.95 6.46 7.38
C ALA A 164 -5.75 7.75 7.19
N GLY A 165 -7.03 7.73 7.54
CA GLY A 165 -8.00 8.78 7.22
C GLY A 165 -8.63 8.63 5.85
N ILE A 166 -9.86 9.14 5.72
CA ILE A 166 -10.69 9.00 4.51
C ILE A 166 -10.04 9.57 3.24
N GLY A 167 -9.23 10.61 3.35
CA GLY A 167 -8.53 11.23 2.22
C GLY A 167 -7.39 10.38 1.64
N LYS A 168 -7.09 9.24 2.27
CA LYS A 168 -6.05 8.31 1.83
C LYS A 168 -6.60 7.01 1.26
N LEU A 169 -7.91 6.77 1.30
CA LEU A 169 -8.52 5.60 0.70
C LEU A 169 -8.82 5.83 -0.78
N VAL A 170 -8.47 4.85 -1.62
CA VAL A 170 -8.78 4.84 -3.06
C VAL A 170 -9.51 3.55 -3.42
N PHE A 171 -10.61 3.67 -4.16
CA PHE A 171 -11.42 2.51 -4.53
C PHE A 171 -10.67 1.57 -5.46
N ALA A 172 -10.63 0.29 -5.10
CA ALA A 172 -10.11 -0.80 -5.91
C ALA A 172 -10.81 -2.12 -5.54
N THR A 173 -10.72 -3.13 -6.39
CA THR A 173 -11.52 -4.36 -6.29
C THR A 173 -10.72 -5.64 -6.40
N ASP A 174 -9.45 -5.57 -6.80
CA ASP A 174 -8.62 -6.74 -7.10
C ASP A 174 -9.19 -7.68 -8.18
N LEU A 175 -9.99 -7.13 -9.13
CA LEU A 175 -10.48 -7.91 -10.27
C LEU A 175 -9.30 -8.32 -11.18
N PRO A 176 -9.39 -9.43 -11.94
CA PRO A 176 -10.55 -10.30 -12.19
C PRO A 176 -10.58 -11.60 -11.35
N PHE A 177 -9.91 -11.68 -10.24
CA PHE A 177 -9.56 -12.91 -9.48
C PHE A 177 -10.72 -13.59 -8.77
N CYS A 178 -11.88 -13.71 -9.41
CA CYS A 178 -12.97 -14.55 -8.90
C CYS A 178 -13.65 -15.35 -10.02
N ASN A 179 -14.45 -16.35 -9.62
CA ASN A 179 -15.18 -17.23 -10.53
C ASN A 179 -16.24 -16.52 -11.40
N GLN A 180 -16.57 -15.27 -11.11
CA GLN A 180 -17.52 -14.44 -11.86
C GLN A 180 -16.81 -13.35 -12.68
N LYS A 181 -15.62 -13.60 -13.18
CA LYS A 181 -14.83 -12.66 -13.98
C LYS A 181 -14.66 -11.28 -13.32
N GLY A 182 -14.50 -11.24 -11.99
CA GLY A 182 -14.35 -10.01 -11.22
C GLY A 182 -15.65 -9.37 -10.71
N LEU A 183 -16.83 -9.73 -11.22
CA LEU A 183 -18.10 -9.11 -10.84
C LEU A 183 -18.41 -9.22 -9.34
N ARG A 184 -18.08 -10.34 -8.73
CA ARG A 184 -18.25 -10.53 -7.29
C ARG A 184 -17.39 -9.53 -6.51
N LEU A 185 -16.12 -9.40 -6.87
CA LEU A 185 -15.18 -8.48 -6.19
C LEU A 185 -15.64 -7.03 -6.30
N ILE A 186 -16.18 -6.62 -7.46
CA ILE A 186 -16.74 -5.27 -7.62
C ILE A 186 -17.92 -5.04 -6.66
N ARG A 187 -18.92 -5.95 -6.66
CA ARG A 187 -20.09 -5.83 -5.78
C ARG A 187 -19.71 -5.83 -4.31
N ASP A 188 -18.88 -6.76 -3.90
CA ASP A 188 -18.49 -6.94 -2.50
C ASP A 188 -17.65 -5.74 -2.03
N SER A 189 -16.76 -5.17 -2.88
CA SER A 189 -15.99 -3.97 -2.55
C SER A 189 -16.87 -2.73 -2.43
N ILE A 190 -17.86 -2.56 -3.33
CA ILE A 190 -18.84 -1.45 -3.22
C ILE A 190 -19.63 -1.59 -1.91
N ALA A 191 -20.18 -2.78 -1.65
CA ALA A 191 -20.96 -3.05 -0.45
C ALA A 191 -20.14 -2.83 0.84
N ALA A 192 -18.84 -3.18 0.83
CA ALA A 192 -17.98 -2.97 1.98
C ALA A 192 -17.72 -1.49 2.25
N VAL A 193 -17.54 -0.67 1.21
CA VAL A 193 -17.41 0.79 1.37
C VAL A 193 -18.72 1.40 1.85
N ASP A 194 -19.87 0.96 1.33
CA ASP A 194 -21.18 1.45 1.75
C ASP A 194 -21.48 1.07 3.22
N ALA A 195 -21.02 -0.09 3.68
CA ALA A 195 -21.12 -0.53 5.07
C ALA A 195 -20.26 0.28 6.07
N LEU A 196 -19.40 1.17 5.59
CA LEU A 196 -18.68 2.12 6.43
C LEU A 196 -19.58 3.27 6.93
N ASP A 197 -20.76 3.43 6.35
CA ASP A 197 -21.73 4.49 6.65
C ASP A 197 -21.13 5.90 6.57
N LEU A 198 -20.50 6.18 5.44
CA LEU A 198 -19.82 7.44 5.20
C LEU A 198 -20.79 8.56 4.82
N ALA A 199 -20.51 9.78 5.27
CA ALA A 199 -21.17 10.95 4.72
C ALA A 199 -21.00 11.01 3.18
N PRO A 200 -21.98 11.56 2.41
CA PRO A 200 -21.92 11.57 0.95
C PRO A 200 -20.64 12.15 0.36
N GLY A 201 -20.08 13.19 0.98
CA GLY A 201 -18.80 13.79 0.57
C GLY A 201 -17.61 12.86 0.78
N ASP A 202 -17.59 12.11 1.86
CA ASP A 202 -16.52 11.16 2.16
C ASP A 202 -16.62 9.90 1.30
N ARG A 203 -17.84 9.41 1.05
CA ARG A 203 -18.08 8.34 0.08
C ARG A 203 -17.55 8.72 -1.31
N ARG A 204 -17.80 9.96 -1.77
CA ARG A 204 -17.28 10.48 -3.03
C ARG A 204 -15.73 10.51 -3.04
N LYS A 205 -15.09 10.88 -1.92
CA LYS A 205 -13.62 10.85 -1.82
C LYS A 205 -13.08 9.46 -2.14
N VAL A 206 -13.62 8.41 -1.51
CA VAL A 206 -13.17 7.04 -1.71
C VAL A 206 -13.37 6.58 -3.15
N PHE A 207 -14.57 6.78 -3.72
CA PHE A 207 -14.88 6.28 -5.06
C PHE A 207 -14.29 7.09 -6.21
N GLN A 208 -13.98 8.38 -5.99
CA GLN A 208 -13.61 9.28 -7.08
C GLN A 208 -12.50 10.26 -6.73
N SER A 209 -12.75 11.20 -5.80
CA SER A 209 -11.95 12.42 -5.70
C SER A 209 -10.49 12.11 -5.32
N ASN A 210 -10.27 11.19 -4.38
CA ASN A 210 -8.91 10.80 -3.98
C ASN A 210 -8.11 10.23 -5.16
N ALA A 211 -8.74 9.42 -6.02
CA ALA A 211 -8.07 8.88 -7.20
C ALA A 211 -7.81 9.97 -8.25
N VAL A 212 -8.78 10.88 -8.48
CA VAL A 212 -8.61 12.02 -9.39
C VAL A 212 -7.39 12.86 -9.00
N ASP A 213 -7.29 13.21 -7.74
CA ASP A 213 -6.19 14.02 -7.21
C ASP A 213 -4.85 13.27 -7.23
N LEU A 214 -4.86 12.02 -6.76
CA LEU A 214 -3.68 11.18 -6.66
C LEU A 214 -3.02 10.94 -8.02
N PHE A 215 -3.82 10.52 -8.99
CA PHE A 215 -3.37 10.21 -10.35
C PHE A 215 -3.37 11.42 -11.28
N ARG A 216 -3.79 12.60 -10.79
CA ARG A 216 -3.89 13.83 -11.56
C ARG A 216 -4.70 13.61 -12.84
N LEU A 217 -5.87 12.99 -12.70
CA LEU A 217 -6.73 12.71 -13.84
C LEU A 217 -7.33 14.01 -14.38
N PRO A 218 -7.45 14.17 -15.70
CA PRO A 218 -8.02 15.37 -16.33
C PRO A 218 -9.56 15.36 -16.25
N LEU A 219 -10.10 15.03 -15.07
CA LEU A 219 -11.54 14.99 -14.82
C LEU A 219 -11.89 16.12 -13.88
N SER A 220 -12.92 16.90 -14.25
CA SER A 220 -13.55 17.81 -13.29
C SER A 220 -14.27 16.94 -12.23
N THR A 221 -14.02 17.24 -10.97
CA THR A 221 -14.85 16.70 -9.88
C THR A 221 -16.24 17.33 -10.01
N PHE A 222 -17.20 16.54 -10.47
CA PHE A 222 -18.61 16.93 -10.53
C PHE A 222 -19.24 17.00 -9.15
#